data_cb3fce757755d558eb6b25e1dc75f2fe
#
_entry.id   cb3fce757755d558eb6b25e1dc75f2fe
#
_cell.length_a   1.000
_cell.length_b   1.000
_cell.length_c   1.000
_cell.angle_alpha   90.00
_cell.angle_beta   90.00
_cell.angle_gamma   90.00
#
_symmetry.space_group_name_H-M   'P 1'
#
loop_
_entity.id
_entity.type
_entity.pdbx_description
1 polymer ?
#
loop_
_entity_poly.entity_id
_entity_poly.type
_entity_poly.pdbx_seq_one_letter_code
_entity_poly.pdbx_strand_id
1 'polypeptide(L)' 'MTEIAEPGTDERAKVESWRLHVLIEGGYPLPLAERLAASEADLHVAVEMVRAGCAPTTAAEILL' A
#
# COMPACT_ATOMS: atom_id res chain seq x y z
N MET A 1 31.50 -3.61 -5.61
CA MET A 1 30.81 -3.48 -5.69
C MET A 1 29.94 -3.68 -5.41
N THR A 2 29.77 -3.54 -5.41
CA THR A 2 28.81 -3.41 -5.19
C THR A 2 27.98 -4.36 -5.23
N GLU A 3 27.68 -4.75 -4.96
CA GLU A 3 26.83 -5.31 -5.09
C GLU A 3 25.82 -5.18 -5.01
N ILE A 4 26.03 -5.74 -4.97
CA ILE A 4 24.77 -5.19 -5.35
C ILE A 4 23.66 -6.02 -4.89
N ALA A 5 22.71 -5.43 -4.20
CA ALA A 5 21.51 -6.11 -3.78
C ALA A 5 20.82 -6.69 -5.02
N GLU A 6 20.01 -7.71 -4.80
CA GLU A 6 19.25 -8.27 -5.90
C GLU A 6 18.33 -7.21 -6.48
N PRO A 7 18.36 -7.03 -7.80
CA PRO A 7 17.54 -5.97 -8.42
C PRO A 7 16.06 -6.06 -8.07
N GLY A 8 15.53 -7.28 -8.01
CA GLY A 8 14.13 -7.45 -7.69
C GLY A 8 13.77 -6.97 -6.29
N THR A 9 14.64 -7.22 -5.33
CA THR A 9 14.41 -6.81 -3.94
C THR A 9 14.44 -5.29 -3.82
N ASP A 10 15.39 -4.67 -4.51
CA ASP A 10 15.54 -3.22 -4.47
C ASP A 10 14.33 -2.54 -5.09
N GLU A 11 13.88 -3.05 -6.22
CA GLU A 11 12.71 -2.52 -6.89
C GLU A 11 11.46 -2.65 -6.03
N ARG A 12 11.31 -3.80 -5.39
CA ARG A 12 10.16 -4.05 -4.54
C ARG A 12 10.14 -3.07 -3.36
N ALA A 13 11.28 -2.83 -2.75
CA ALA A 13 11.38 -1.92 -1.63
C ALA A 13 10.97 -0.51 -2.05
N LYS A 14 11.39 -0.08 -3.21
CA LYS A 14 11.04 1.23 -3.73
C LYS A 14 9.55 1.34 -4.00
N VAL A 15 8.97 0.30 -4.59
CA VAL A 15 7.55 0.30 -4.90
C VAL A 15 6.72 0.34 -3.61
N GLU A 16 7.10 -0.45 -2.62
CA GLU A 16 6.39 -0.45 -1.35
C GLU A 16 6.47 0.89 -0.66
N SER A 17 7.64 1.51 -0.68
CA SER A 17 7.83 2.81 -0.06
C SER A 17 6.97 3.87 -0.75
N TRP A 18 6.92 3.84 -2.07
CA TRP A 18 6.12 4.77 -2.84
C TRP A 18 4.62 4.57 -2.56
N ARG A 19 4.20 3.31 -2.54
CA ARG A 19 2.80 2.99 -2.26
C ARG A 19 2.39 3.47 -0.86
N LEU A 20 3.26 3.28 0.12
CA LEU A 20 2.99 3.71 1.48
C LEU A 20 2.78 5.22 1.52
N HIS A 21 3.66 5.95 0.86
CA HIS A 21 3.56 7.40 0.81
C HIS A 21 2.24 7.86 0.19
N VAL A 22 1.89 7.28 -0.95
CA VAL A 22 0.67 7.65 -1.67
C VAL A 22 -0.57 7.33 -0.84
N LEU A 23 -0.56 6.18 -0.16
CA LEU A 23 -1.70 5.77 0.64
C LEU A 23 -1.90 6.69 1.84
N ILE A 24 -0.83 7.07 2.50
CA ILE A 24 -0.92 7.97 3.64
C ILE A 24 -1.44 9.33 3.18
N GLU A 25 -0.97 9.82 2.04
CA GLU A 25 -1.44 11.09 1.51
C GLU A 25 -2.89 11.02 1.07
N GLY A 26 -3.34 9.84 0.69
CA GLY A 26 -4.73 9.62 0.30
C GLY A 26 -5.69 9.49 1.47
N GLY A 27 -5.19 9.50 2.70
CA GLY A 27 -6.04 9.45 3.88
C GLY A 27 -6.15 8.10 4.56
N TYR A 28 -5.39 7.10 4.13
CA TYR A 28 -5.42 5.80 4.78
C TYR A 28 -4.65 5.85 6.11
N PRO A 29 -5.20 5.23 7.18
CA PRO A 29 -4.46 5.13 8.44
C PRO A 29 -3.17 4.33 8.24
N LEU A 30 -2.15 4.64 9.05
CA LEU A 30 -0.84 4.03 8.89
C LEU A 30 -0.87 2.50 8.92
N PRO A 31 -1.54 1.85 9.89
CA PRO A 31 -1.56 0.39 9.90
C PRO A 31 -2.12 -0.21 8.61
N LEU A 32 -3.17 0.39 8.06
CA LEU A 32 -3.73 -0.09 6.81
C LEU A 32 -2.81 0.22 5.65
N ALA A 33 -2.23 1.42 5.63
CA ALA A 33 -1.31 1.80 4.55
C ALA A 33 -0.13 0.84 4.47
N GLU A 34 0.43 0.45 5.61
CA GLU A 34 1.53 -0.49 5.63
C GLU A 34 1.13 -1.85 5.09
N ARG A 35 -0.05 -2.31 5.47
CA ARG A 35 -0.56 -3.59 5.00
C ARG A 35 -0.81 -3.58 3.50
N LEU A 36 -1.41 -2.51 3.00
CA LEU A 36 -1.72 -2.40 1.59
C LEU A 36 -0.45 -2.25 0.75
N ALA A 37 0.54 -1.55 1.27
CA ALA A 37 1.79 -1.39 0.54
C ALA A 37 2.52 -2.72 0.37
N ALA A 38 2.35 -3.62 1.34
CA ALA A 38 3.02 -4.92 1.31
C ALA A 38 2.23 -5.99 0.57
N SER A 39 0.94 -5.77 0.33
CA SER A 39 0.08 -6.78 -0.28
C SER A 39 -0.68 -6.18 -1.46
N GLU A 40 -0.32 -6.62 -2.66
CA GLU A 40 -0.96 -6.14 -3.88
C GLU A 40 -2.44 -6.52 -3.93
N ALA A 41 -2.76 -7.71 -3.44
CA ALA A 41 -4.15 -8.16 -3.42
C ALA A 41 -5.01 -7.28 -2.53
N ASP A 42 -4.52 -6.97 -1.34
CA ASP A 42 -5.24 -6.11 -0.42
C ASP A 42 -5.37 -4.69 -0.97
N LEU A 43 -4.31 -4.22 -1.62
CA LEU A 43 -4.34 -2.90 -2.25
C LEU A 43 -5.43 -2.82 -3.31
N HIS A 44 -5.56 -3.87 -4.11
CA HIS A 44 -6.58 -3.92 -5.15
C HIS A 44 -7.98 -3.86 -4.54
N VAL A 45 -8.21 -4.60 -3.48
CA VAL A 45 -9.50 -4.58 -2.79
C VAL A 45 -9.81 -3.19 -2.26
N ALA A 46 -8.82 -2.54 -1.65
CA ALA A 46 -9.02 -1.20 -1.09
C ALA A 46 -9.35 -0.19 -2.20
N VAL A 47 -8.69 -0.30 -3.34
CA VAL A 47 -8.95 0.59 -4.47
C VAL A 47 -10.38 0.42 -4.97
N GLU A 48 -10.84 -0.83 -5.07
CA GLU A 48 -12.21 -1.07 -5.51
C GLU A 48 -13.23 -0.53 -4.52
N MET A 49 -12.93 -0.62 -3.23
CA MET A 49 -13.82 -0.07 -2.22
C MET A 49 -13.95 1.44 -2.34
N VAL A 50 -12.84 2.12 -2.58
CA VAL A 50 -12.86 3.56 -2.75
C VAL A 50 -13.60 3.95 -4.02
N ARG A 51 -13.44 3.19 -5.08
CA ARG A 51 -14.17 3.42 -6.32
C ARG A 51 -15.67 3.28 -6.12
N ALA A 52 -16.06 2.41 -5.21
CA ALA A 52 -17.47 2.20 -4.90
C ALA A 52 -18.02 3.28 -3.95
N GLY A 53 -17.19 4.24 -3.57
CA GLY A 53 -17.62 5.34 -2.73
C GLY A 53 -17.26 5.19 -1.26
N CYS A 54 -16.45 4.19 -0.92
CA CYS A 54 -16.06 3.94 0.45
C CYS A 54 -14.93 4.88 0.88
N ALA A 55 -15.06 5.50 2.05
CA ALA A 55 -13.99 6.34 2.55
C ALA A 55 -12.81 5.48 3.01
N PRO A 56 -11.56 6.01 2.97
CA PRO A 56 -10.41 5.24 3.42
C PRO A 56 -10.53 4.75 4.87
N THR A 57 -11.11 5.54 5.76
CA THR A 57 -11.30 5.11 7.14
C THR A 57 -12.28 3.95 7.23
N THR A 58 -13.32 3.96 6.41
CA THR A 58 -14.27 2.84 6.37
C THR A 58 -13.60 1.59 5.82
N ALA A 59 -12.77 1.73 4.79
CA ALA A 59 -12.03 0.61 4.26
C ALA A 59 -11.11 0.02 5.32
N ALA A 60 -10.49 0.88 6.14
CA ALA A 60 -9.63 0.42 7.22
C ALA A 60 -10.40 -0.44 8.22
N GLU A 61 -11.60 0.00 8.58
CA GLU A 61 -12.43 -0.75 9.53
C GLU A 61 -12.80 -2.13 9.00
N ILE A 62 -13.04 -2.22 7.71
CA ILE A 62 -13.44 -3.49 7.12
C ILE A 62 -12.25 -4.43 6.94
N LEU A 63 -11.11 -3.90 6.51
CA LEU A 63 -9.96 -4.72 6.18
C LEU A 63 -9.09 -5.08 7.38
N LEU A 64 -9.12 -4.29 8.42
CA LEU A 64 -8.39 -4.59 9.63
C LEU A 64 -9.27 -5.34 10.60
#